data_2974ab02e031d1bfcf83b9e41d3d5d5a
#
_entry.id   2974ab02e031d1bfcf83b9e41d3d5d5a
#
_cell.length_a   1.000
_cell.length_b   1.000
_cell.length_c   1.000
_cell.angle_alpha   90.00
_cell.angle_beta   90.00
_cell.angle_gamma   90.00
#
_symmetry.space_group_name_H-M   'P 1'
#
loop_
_entity.id
_entity.type
_entity.pdbx_description
1 polymer ?
#
loop_
_entity_poly.entity_id
_entity_poly.type
_entity_poly.pdbx_seq_one_letter_code
_entity_poly.pdbx_strand_id
1 'polypeptide(L)'
;LRVAARHGFPPLVIETRELDDPLYLRNAPDRCFHCKQELFTRLRPLAAARGLRHVAYGVIVDDLSDFRPGQRAAAEAGILAPLAEAGLDKRDVRALSRAMGLETAELPASPCLSSRLPYGTPVTLEALRRVEAAEAAVRGLGFRELRVRHLGDAARVEIAREEMGRLDDALREEVLAAVRGAGYAEASIDPDGYRRGRLNDALRVVEVTA
;
A
#
# COMPACT_ATOMS: atom_id res chain seq x y z
N LEU A 1 -7.99 4.08 -13.41
CA LEU A 1 -8.44 4.49 -14.75
C LEU A 1 -9.82 5.17 -14.73
N ARG A 2 -10.82 4.67 -13.96
CA ARG A 2 -12.18 5.26 -13.90
C ARG A 2 -12.20 6.74 -13.51
N VAL A 3 -11.46 7.12 -12.45
CA VAL A 3 -11.33 8.52 -11.99
C VAL A 3 -10.72 9.37 -13.10
N ALA A 4 -9.66 8.91 -13.74
CA ALA A 4 -9.00 9.61 -14.83
C ALA A 4 -9.96 9.89 -16.01
N ALA A 5 -10.73 8.86 -16.41
CA ALA A 5 -11.73 8.99 -17.46
C ALA A 5 -12.84 9.99 -17.08
N ARG A 6 -13.34 9.91 -15.83
CA ARG A 6 -14.42 10.78 -15.36
C ARG A 6 -14.03 12.26 -15.28
N HIS A 7 -12.78 12.52 -14.89
CA HIS A 7 -12.28 13.89 -14.67
C HIS A 7 -11.39 14.40 -15.82
N GLY A 8 -11.28 13.66 -16.92
CA GLY A 8 -10.55 14.08 -18.10
C GLY A 8 -9.01 14.10 -17.92
N PHE A 9 -8.47 13.35 -16.96
CA PHE A 9 -7.02 13.20 -16.80
C PHE A 9 -6.50 12.20 -17.85
N PRO A 10 -5.42 12.52 -18.60
CA PRO A 10 -4.83 11.58 -19.53
C PRO A 10 -3.88 10.62 -18.80
N PRO A 11 -4.37 9.43 -18.36
CA PRO A 11 -3.54 8.49 -17.64
C PRO A 11 -2.57 7.79 -18.59
N LEU A 12 -1.39 7.51 -18.10
CA LEU A 12 -0.43 6.65 -18.76
C LEU A 12 -0.10 5.48 -17.85
N VAL A 13 -0.29 4.28 -18.35
CA VAL A 13 0.17 3.06 -17.69
C VAL A 13 1.59 2.76 -18.17
N ILE A 14 2.51 2.59 -17.24
CA ILE A 14 3.88 2.18 -17.50
C ILE A 14 4.17 0.85 -16.81
N GLU A 15 5.02 0.05 -17.42
CA GLU A 15 5.52 -1.17 -16.83
C GLU A 15 6.78 -0.87 -16.02
N THR A 16 6.85 -1.44 -14.83
CA THR A 16 8.01 -1.41 -13.94
C THR A 16 8.55 -2.82 -13.72
N ARG A 17 9.81 -2.94 -13.32
CA ARG A 17 10.52 -4.23 -13.18
C ARG A 17 11.09 -4.41 -11.78
N GLU A 18 10.44 -3.94 -10.75
CA GLU A 18 10.88 -4.13 -9.37
C GLU A 18 10.97 -5.60 -8.96
N LEU A 19 10.21 -6.49 -9.61
CA LEU A 19 10.29 -7.94 -9.39
C LEU A 19 11.55 -8.59 -10.01
N ASP A 20 12.32 -7.85 -10.82
CA ASP A 20 13.62 -8.29 -11.33
C ASP A 20 14.78 -7.82 -10.42
N ASP A 21 14.51 -6.97 -9.42
CA ASP A 21 15.52 -6.44 -8.50
C ASP A 21 15.65 -7.32 -7.24
N PRO A 22 16.81 -8.00 -7.04
CA PRO A 22 17.03 -8.80 -5.83
C PRO A 22 16.94 -7.99 -4.52
N LEU A 23 17.25 -6.69 -4.55
CA LEU A 23 17.15 -5.81 -3.39
C LEU A 23 15.69 -5.51 -3.02
N TYR A 24 14.80 -5.46 -3.99
CA TYR A 24 13.37 -5.41 -3.74
C TYR A 24 12.82 -6.76 -3.26
N LEU A 25 13.23 -7.87 -3.91
CA LEU A 25 12.71 -9.21 -3.62
C LEU A 25 13.03 -9.67 -2.20
N ARG A 26 14.20 -9.32 -1.65
CA ARG A 26 14.59 -9.70 -0.28
C ARG A 26 13.67 -9.10 0.81
N ASN A 27 12.83 -8.12 0.46
CA ASN A 27 11.86 -7.50 1.35
C ASN A 27 12.46 -6.93 2.65
N ALA A 28 13.62 -6.30 2.56
CA ALA A 28 14.22 -5.60 3.69
C ALA A 28 13.48 -4.27 3.97
N PRO A 29 13.73 -3.60 5.11
CA PRO A 29 13.07 -2.34 5.46
C PRO A 29 13.21 -1.24 4.39
N ASP A 30 14.27 -1.28 3.59
CA ASP A 30 14.53 -0.36 2.49
C ASP A 30 13.83 -0.72 1.16
N ARG A 31 13.02 -1.80 1.13
CA ARG A 31 12.31 -2.26 -0.08
C ARG A 31 11.61 -1.13 -0.84
N CYS A 32 10.96 -0.19 -0.12
CA CYS A 32 10.26 0.92 -0.75
C CYS A 32 11.20 1.91 -1.47
N PHE A 33 12.47 1.99 -1.06
CA PHE A 33 13.48 2.75 -1.77
C PHE A 33 13.72 2.15 -3.17
N HIS A 34 13.97 0.85 -3.25
CA HIS A 34 14.23 0.15 -4.51
C HIS A 34 13.03 0.21 -5.47
N CYS A 35 11.81 -0.02 -4.97
CA CYS A 35 10.58 0.13 -5.74
C CYS A 35 10.43 1.55 -6.33
N LYS A 36 10.68 2.58 -5.53
CA LYS A 36 10.58 3.98 -5.99
C LYS A 36 11.73 4.36 -6.94
N GLN A 37 12.91 3.84 -6.70
CA GLN A 37 14.06 4.04 -7.59
C GLN A 37 13.76 3.50 -9.00
N GLU A 38 13.24 2.28 -9.12
CA GLU A 38 12.81 1.71 -10.41
C GLU A 38 11.73 2.60 -11.07
N LEU A 39 10.69 2.96 -10.33
CA LEU A 39 9.62 3.83 -10.84
C LEU A 39 10.17 5.15 -11.40
N PHE A 40 11.02 5.85 -10.65
CA PHE A 40 11.55 7.16 -11.08
C PHE A 40 12.55 7.03 -12.22
N THR A 41 13.31 5.93 -12.29
CA THR A 41 14.18 5.62 -13.42
C THR A 41 13.37 5.50 -14.72
N ARG A 42 12.15 4.94 -14.66
CA ARG A 42 11.24 4.86 -15.81
C ARG A 42 10.55 6.18 -16.12
N LEU A 43 10.16 6.92 -15.11
CA LEU A 43 9.37 8.15 -15.30
C LEU A 43 10.19 9.31 -15.87
N ARG A 44 11.45 9.47 -15.49
CA ARG A 44 12.29 10.61 -15.92
C ARG A 44 12.47 10.71 -17.44
N PRO A 45 12.93 9.64 -18.15
CA PRO A 45 13.04 9.71 -19.60
C PRO A 45 11.69 9.88 -20.28
N LEU A 46 10.63 9.31 -19.72
CA LEU A 46 9.28 9.45 -20.23
C LEU A 46 8.78 10.91 -20.14
N ALA A 47 9.03 11.58 -19.01
CA ALA A 47 8.72 12.99 -18.83
C ALA A 47 9.49 13.85 -19.83
N ALA A 48 10.79 13.61 -19.98
CA ALA A 48 11.64 14.32 -20.95
C ALA A 48 11.14 14.16 -22.39
N ALA A 49 10.80 12.94 -22.80
CA ALA A 49 10.26 12.65 -24.13
C ALA A 49 8.92 13.35 -24.42
N ARG A 50 8.19 13.74 -23.36
CA ARG A 50 6.91 14.49 -23.44
C ARG A 50 7.07 15.99 -23.22
N GLY A 51 8.28 16.51 -23.12
CA GLY A 51 8.53 17.92 -22.85
C GLY A 51 8.09 18.36 -21.44
N LEU A 52 7.88 17.43 -20.51
CA LEU A 52 7.55 17.74 -19.13
C LEU A 52 8.81 18.02 -18.33
N ARG A 53 8.85 19.18 -17.67
CA ARG A 53 10.04 19.66 -16.93
C ARG A 53 10.22 18.95 -15.58
N HIS A 54 9.14 18.51 -14.97
CA HIS A 54 9.13 17.97 -13.62
C HIS A 54 8.29 16.69 -13.52
N VAL A 55 8.70 15.83 -12.60
CA VAL A 55 7.88 14.73 -12.09
C VAL A 55 7.54 15.06 -10.65
N ALA A 56 6.29 14.85 -10.25
CA ALA A 56 5.82 15.07 -8.89
C ALA A 56 5.13 13.82 -8.34
N TYR A 57 5.05 13.71 -7.01
CA TYR A 57 4.31 12.63 -6.35
C TYR A 57 3.46 13.15 -5.19
N GLY A 58 2.46 12.36 -4.77
CA GLY A 58 1.42 12.79 -3.84
C GLY A 58 1.77 12.58 -2.37
N VAL A 59 3.00 12.85 -1.93
CA VAL A 59 3.36 12.84 -0.50
C VAL A 59 2.79 14.08 0.18
N ILE A 60 2.34 13.91 1.42
CA ILE A 60 1.74 14.97 2.26
C ILE A 60 2.54 15.14 3.55
N VAL A 61 2.24 16.18 4.34
CA VAL A 61 2.98 16.49 5.58
C VAL A 61 3.00 15.32 6.56
N ASP A 62 1.86 14.61 6.71
CA ASP A 62 1.76 13.42 7.57
C ASP A 62 2.75 12.30 7.22
N ASP A 63 3.18 12.26 5.96
CA ASP A 63 4.09 11.23 5.48
C ASP A 63 5.56 11.54 5.82
N LEU A 64 5.89 12.81 6.12
CA LEU A 64 7.27 13.24 6.39
C LEU A 64 7.79 12.73 7.74
N SER A 65 6.92 12.49 8.70
CA SER A 65 7.25 11.99 10.04
C SER A 65 7.30 10.44 10.13
N ASP A 66 6.95 9.73 9.05
CA ASP A 66 6.89 8.27 9.02
C ASP A 66 8.18 7.69 8.41
N PHE A 67 8.54 6.45 8.81
CA PHE A 67 9.64 5.73 8.17
C PHE A 67 9.27 5.36 6.73
N ARG A 68 9.75 6.13 5.78
CA ARG A 68 9.44 5.96 4.36
C ARG A 68 10.69 6.04 3.48
N PRO A 69 11.45 4.96 3.36
CA PRO A 69 12.67 4.93 2.54
C PRO A 69 12.45 5.38 1.08
N GLY A 70 11.24 5.22 0.55
CA GLY A 70 10.87 5.71 -0.78
C GLY A 70 10.94 7.24 -0.94
N GLN A 71 10.89 8.03 0.13
CA GLN A 71 11.09 9.48 0.07
C GLN A 71 12.55 9.82 -0.26
N ARG A 72 13.52 9.06 0.26
CA ARG A 72 14.93 9.21 -0.10
C ARG A 72 15.13 8.99 -1.61
N ALA A 73 14.53 7.96 -2.19
CA ALA A 73 14.59 7.73 -3.63
C ALA A 73 13.99 8.89 -4.44
N ALA A 74 12.89 9.49 -3.96
CA ALA A 74 12.28 10.65 -4.59
C ALA A 74 13.21 11.88 -4.55
N ALA A 75 13.81 12.15 -3.40
CA ALA A 75 14.75 13.26 -3.22
C ALA A 75 16.00 13.10 -4.12
N GLU A 76 16.62 11.90 -4.13
CA GLU A 76 17.76 11.58 -5.00
C GLU A 76 17.42 11.70 -6.48
N ALA A 77 16.18 11.42 -6.88
CA ALA A 77 15.71 11.55 -8.25
C ALA A 77 15.20 12.97 -8.62
N GLY A 78 15.20 13.93 -7.68
CA GLY A 78 14.69 15.29 -7.91
C GLY A 78 13.18 15.35 -8.18
N ILE A 79 12.40 14.48 -7.52
CA ILE A 79 10.95 14.41 -7.67
C ILE A 79 10.29 15.42 -6.73
N LEU A 80 9.40 16.26 -7.24
CA LEU A 80 8.74 17.30 -6.48
C LEU A 80 7.63 16.71 -5.57
N ALA A 81 7.44 17.34 -4.41
CA ALA A 81 6.44 16.98 -3.42
C ALA A 81 5.45 18.14 -3.14
N PRO A 82 4.71 18.63 -4.16
CA PRO A 82 3.99 19.91 -4.08
C PRO A 82 2.96 19.96 -2.95
N LEU A 83 2.33 18.85 -2.57
CA LEU A 83 1.37 18.84 -1.47
C LEU A 83 2.08 19.02 -0.12
N ALA A 84 3.20 18.34 0.08
CA ALA A 84 4.00 18.51 1.30
C ALA A 84 4.67 19.88 1.35
N GLU A 85 5.20 20.39 0.23
CA GLU A 85 5.76 21.74 0.10
C GLU A 85 4.74 22.82 0.41
N ALA A 86 3.48 22.61 0.05
CA ALA A 86 2.36 23.50 0.39
C ALA A 86 1.84 23.33 1.83
N GLY A 87 2.45 22.45 2.64
CA GLY A 87 2.05 22.20 4.01
C GLY A 87 0.72 21.45 4.18
N LEU A 88 0.24 20.76 3.13
CA LEU A 88 -1.05 20.07 3.17
C LEU A 88 -0.98 18.75 3.93
N ASP A 89 -1.84 18.59 4.92
CA ASP A 89 -2.07 17.35 5.65
C ASP A 89 -3.17 16.49 4.99
N LYS A 90 -3.43 15.30 5.53
CA LYS A 90 -4.45 14.39 5.00
C LYS A 90 -5.86 14.97 5.05
N ARG A 91 -6.17 15.79 6.06
CA ARG A 91 -7.48 16.45 6.22
C ARG A 91 -7.67 17.49 5.12
N ASP A 92 -6.64 18.29 4.84
CA ASP A 92 -6.66 19.33 3.80
C ASP A 92 -6.83 18.70 2.41
N VAL A 93 -6.04 17.66 2.11
CA VAL A 93 -6.15 16.94 0.83
C VAL A 93 -7.54 16.34 0.65
N ARG A 94 -8.15 15.76 1.69
CA ARG A 94 -9.53 15.27 1.62
C ARG A 94 -10.56 16.39 1.42
N ALA A 95 -10.39 17.53 2.10
CA ALA A 95 -11.25 18.68 1.93
C ALA A 95 -11.20 19.23 0.50
N LEU A 96 -10.00 19.39 -0.05
CA LEU A 96 -9.79 19.79 -1.45
C LEU A 96 -10.37 18.78 -2.43
N SER A 97 -10.15 17.48 -2.20
CA SER A 97 -10.69 16.42 -3.03
C SER A 97 -12.23 16.43 -3.07
N ARG A 98 -12.88 16.68 -1.92
CA ARG A 98 -14.35 16.87 -1.85
C ARG A 98 -14.79 18.10 -2.62
N ALA A 99 -14.12 19.24 -2.43
CA ALA A 99 -14.43 20.48 -3.13
C ALA A 99 -14.29 20.32 -4.66
N MET A 100 -13.35 19.48 -5.11
CA MET A 100 -13.16 19.16 -6.54
C MET A 100 -14.10 18.04 -7.03
N GLY A 101 -14.98 17.49 -6.21
CA GLY A 101 -15.89 16.43 -6.57
C GLY A 101 -15.21 15.06 -6.84
N LEU A 102 -14.02 14.83 -6.28
CA LEU A 102 -13.31 13.57 -6.46
C LEU A 102 -13.90 12.48 -5.57
N GLU A 103 -14.40 11.41 -6.19
CA GLU A 103 -14.96 10.24 -5.49
C GLU A 103 -13.95 9.50 -4.61
N THR A 104 -12.67 9.80 -4.75
CA THR A 104 -11.57 9.22 -3.97
C THR A 104 -11.35 9.90 -2.62
N ALA A 105 -12.03 11.00 -2.32
CA ALA A 105 -11.84 11.81 -1.11
C ALA A 105 -11.96 10.98 0.18
N GLU A 106 -12.90 10.02 0.21
CA GLU A 106 -13.18 9.19 1.40
C GLU A 106 -12.59 7.78 1.32
N LEU A 107 -11.82 7.48 0.27
CA LEU A 107 -11.21 6.15 0.17
C LEU A 107 -10.16 5.93 1.28
N PRO A 108 -10.14 4.75 1.89
CA PRO A 108 -9.07 4.38 2.81
C PRO A 108 -7.72 4.31 2.09
N ALA A 109 -6.63 4.45 2.85
CA ALA A 109 -5.29 4.29 2.31
C ALA A 109 -5.10 2.87 1.76
N SER A 110 -4.59 2.77 0.52
CA SER A 110 -4.32 1.50 -0.15
C SER A 110 -2.82 1.35 -0.45
N PRO A 111 -2.00 1.00 0.55
CA PRO A 111 -0.58 0.71 0.33
C PRO A 111 -0.41 -0.52 -0.54
N CYS A 112 0.79 -0.69 -1.14
CA CYS A 112 1.09 -1.81 -2.03
C CYS A 112 0.93 -3.18 -1.35
N LEU A 113 0.64 -4.23 -2.11
CA LEU A 113 0.43 -5.59 -1.60
C LEU A 113 1.66 -6.12 -0.83
N SER A 114 2.87 -5.74 -1.24
CA SER A 114 4.12 -6.15 -0.55
C SER A 114 4.16 -5.71 0.92
N SER A 115 3.38 -4.70 1.32
CA SER A 115 3.25 -4.28 2.72
C SER A 115 2.50 -5.30 3.61
N ARG A 116 1.95 -6.37 3.03
CA ARG A 116 1.32 -7.48 3.76
C ARG A 116 2.30 -8.59 4.11
N LEU A 117 3.48 -8.58 3.50
CA LEU A 117 4.55 -9.52 3.78
C LEU A 117 5.43 -8.97 4.90
N PRO A 118 5.69 -9.73 5.99
CA PRO A 118 6.66 -9.35 7.00
C PRO A 118 8.04 -9.09 6.39
N TYR A 119 8.80 -8.17 6.98
CA TYR A 119 10.18 -7.94 6.54
C TYR A 119 10.99 -9.23 6.59
N GLY A 120 11.82 -9.45 5.56
CA GLY A 120 12.60 -10.68 5.39
C GLY A 120 11.86 -11.83 4.70
N THR A 121 10.52 -11.78 4.60
CA THR A 121 9.78 -12.71 3.74
C THR A 121 9.93 -12.26 2.29
N PRO A 122 10.50 -13.09 1.39
CA PRO A 122 10.71 -12.70 0.00
C PRO A 122 9.43 -12.25 -0.69
N VAL A 123 9.53 -11.18 -1.49
CA VAL A 123 8.41 -10.76 -2.35
C VAL A 123 8.39 -11.67 -3.57
N THR A 124 7.33 -12.44 -3.72
CA THR A 124 7.09 -13.28 -4.90
C THR A 124 5.75 -12.93 -5.53
N LEU A 125 5.64 -13.13 -6.84
CA LEU A 125 4.37 -12.91 -7.55
C LEU A 125 3.26 -13.82 -7.00
N GLU A 126 3.62 -15.04 -6.59
CA GLU A 126 2.69 -15.98 -5.96
C GLU A 126 2.13 -15.41 -4.64
N ALA A 127 3.00 -14.98 -3.72
CA ALA A 127 2.58 -14.39 -2.44
C ALA A 127 1.70 -13.15 -2.65
N LEU A 128 2.05 -12.28 -3.60
CA LEU A 128 1.26 -11.10 -3.93
C LEU A 128 -0.13 -11.46 -4.47
N ARG A 129 -0.23 -12.45 -5.36
CA ARG A 129 -1.51 -12.94 -5.91
C ARG A 129 -2.39 -13.58 -4.83
N ARG A 130 -1.79 -14.39 -3.93
CA ARG A 130 -2.54 -14.97 -2.79
C ARG A 130 -3.11 -13.88 -1.88
N VAL A 131 -2.32 -12.87 -1.55
CA VAL A 131 -2.79 -11.72 -0.75
C VAL A 131 -3.91 -10.97 -1.48
N GLU A 132 -3.73 -10.67 -2.76
CA GLU A 132 -4.72 -9.95 -3.57
C GLU A 132 -6.04 -10.69 -3.62
N ALA A 133 -6.00 -12.00 -3.93
CA ALA A 133 -7.19 -12.85 -3.99
C ALA A 133 -7.91 -12.91 -2.63
N ALA A 134 -7.16 -13.10 -1.54
CA ALA A 134 -7.72 -13.14 -0.19
C ALA A 134 -8.37 -11.79 0.21
N GLU A 135 -7.68 -10.66 -0.02
CA GLU A 135 -8.25 -9.34 0.27
C GLU A 135 -9.49 -9.06 -0.61
N ALA A 136 -9.49 -9.47 -1.88
CA ALA A 136 -10.65 -9.32 -2.76
C ALA A 136 -11.84 -10.15 -2.29
N ALA A 137 -11.62 -11.42 -1.89
CA ALA A 137 -12.65 -12.31 -1.38
C ALA A 137 -13.29 -11.76 -0.08
N VAL A 138 -12.47 -11.31 0.88
CA VAL A 138 -12.98 -10.71 2.12
C VAL A 138 -13.71 -9.39 1.86
N ARG A 139 -13.26 -8.56 0.90
CA ARG A 139 -14.01 -7.37 0.47
C ARG A 139 -15.37 -7.73 -0.14
N GLY A 140 -15.45 -8.86 -0.85
CA GLY A 140 -16.72 -9.39 -1.38
C GLY A 140 -17.77 -9.67 -0.32
N LEU A 141 -17.35 -9.94 0.94
CA LEU A 141 -18.22 -10.08 2.12
C LEU A 141 -18.66 -8.73 2.72
N GLY A 142 -18.29 -7.61 2.07
CA GLY A 142 -18.73 -6.27 2.41
C GLY A 142 -17.82 -5.52 3.41
N PHE A 143 -16.62 -6.04 3.72
CA PHE A 143 -15.62 -5.31 4.50
C PHE A 143 -14.89 -4.29 3.61
N ARG A 144 -14.71 -3.06 4.12
CA ARG A 144 -14.14 -1.94 3.36
C ARG A 144 -12.64 -1.74 3.62
N GLU A 145 -12.24 -1.75 4.89
CA GLU A 145 -10.84 -1.57 5.28
C GLU A 145 -10.31 -2.80 5.99
N LEU A 146 -9.44 -3.52 5.31
CA LEU A 146 -8.83 -4.75 5.81
C LEU A 146 -7.43 -4.96 5.24
N ARG A 147 -6.67 -5.83 5.88
CA ARG A 147 -5.38 -6.34 5.38
C ARG A 147 -5.29 -7.85 5.63
N VAL A 148 -4.79 -8.57 4.65
CA VAL A 148 -4.44 -9.97 4.82
C VAL A 148 -2.92 -10.09 4.92
N ARG A 149 -2.39 -10.40 6.11
CA ARG A 149 -0.97 -10.60 6.34
C ARG A 149 -0.56 -11.99 5.90
N HIS A 150 0.42 -12.04 5.00
CA HIS A 150 1.00 -13.26 4.49
C HIS A 150 2.04 -13.80 5.48
N LEU A 151 1.85 -15.00 5.98
CA LEU A 151 2.71 -15.68 6.96
C LEU A 151 3.13 -17.07 6.42
N GLY A 152 3.57 -17.13 5.16
CA GLY A 152 3.85 -18.39 4.46
C GLY A 152 2.55 -19.10 4.07
N ASP A 153 2.32 -20.30 4.61
CA ASP A 153 1.08 -21.05 4.35
C ASP A 153 -0.10 -20.58 5.21
N ALA A 154 0.15 -19.73 6.19
CA ALA A 154 -0.88 -19.11 7.01
C ALA A 154 -1.16 -17.66 6.57
N ALA A 155 -2.38 -17.18 6.86
CA ALA A 155 -2.74 -15.78 6.74
C ALA A 155 -3.45 -15.26 7.98
N ARG A 156 -3.24 -13.97 8.25
CA ARG A 156 -3.96 -13.26 9.33
C ARG A 156 -4.71 -12.07 8.75
N VAL A 157 -6.02 -12.05 8.96
CA VAL A 157 -6.91 -10.99 8.52
C VAL A 157 -6.99 -9.92 9.60
N GLU A 158 -6.64 -8.70 9.24
CA GLU A 158 -6.82 -7.50 10.07
C GLU A 158 -7.97 -6.69 9.46
N ILE A 159 -9.11 -6.61 10.13
CA ILE A 159 -10.29 -5.84 9.72
C ILE A 159 -10.31 -4.53 10.51
N ALA A 160 -10.79 -3.44 9.91
CA ALA A 160 -10.95 -2.17 10.61
C ALA A 160 -11.76 -2.35 11.90
N ARG A 161 -11.32 -1.71 12.99
CA ARG A 161 -11.95 -1.88 14.33
C ARG A 161 -13.44 -1.56 14.32
N GLU A 162 -13.84 -0.57 13.54
CA GLU A 162 -15.22 -0.14 13.38
C GLU A 162 -16.10 -1.20 12.70
N GLU A 163 -15.49 -2.11 11.95
CA GLU A 163 -16.17 -3.19 11.25
C GLU A 163 -16.11 -4.54 12.00
N MET A 164 -15.28 -4.66 13.04
CA MET A 164 -15.12 -5.91 13.82
C MET A 164 -16.42 -6.35 14.49
N GLY A 165 -17.27 -5.41 14.92
CA GLY A 165 -18.58 -5.72 15.54
C GLY A 165 -19.57 -6.41 14.61
N ARG A 166 -19.29 -6.51 13.31
CA ARG A 166 -20.11 -7.25 12.33
C ARG A 166 -19.80 -8.75 12.32
N LEU A 167 -18.66 -9.15 12.90
CA LEU A 167 -18.20 -10.55 12.89
C LEU A 167 -18.96 -11.36 13.92
N ASP A 168 -20.11 -11.91 13.55
CA ASP A 168 -20.69 -13.06 14.24
C ASP A 168 -19.94 -14.35 13.86
N ASP A 169 -20.31 -15.48 14.44
CA ASP A 169 -19.64 -16.76 14.22
C ASP A 169 -19.75 -17.21 12.75
N ALA A 170 -20.89 -16.98 12.10
CA ALA A 170 -21.13 -17.37 10.72
C ALA A 170 -20.24 -16.55 9.75
N LEU A 171 -20.27 -15.22 9.86
CA LEU A 171 -19.47 -14.34 9.02
C LEU A 171 -17.95 -14.53 9.27
N ARG A 172 -17.57 -14.85 10.51
CA ARG A 172 -16.19 -15.22 10.85
C ARG A 172 -15.72 -16.43 10.04
N GLU A 173 -16.52 -17.49 10.01
CA GLU A 173 -16.19 -18.69 9.24
C GLU A 173 -16.17 -18.41 7.73
N GLU A 174 -17.08 -17.58 7.21
CA GLU A 174 -17.05 -17.16 5.80
C GLU A 174 -15.75 -16.41 5.47
N VAL A 175 -15.28 -15.49 6.32
CA VAL A 175 -14.00 -14.79 6.15
C VAL A 175 -12.83 -15.77 6.12
N LEU A 176 -12.78 -16.71 7.08
CA LEU A 176 -11.71 -17.71 7.14
C LEU A 176 -11.73 -18.65 5.93
N ALA A 177 -12.93 -19.08 5.51
CA ALA A 177 -13.10 -19.91 4.31
C ALA A 177 -12.67 -19.16 3.03
N ALA A 178 -13.02 -17.88 2.89
CA ALA A 178 -12.61 -17.04 1.76
C ALA A 178 -11.08 -16.93 1.67
N VAL A 179 -10.40 -16.78 2.79
CA VAL A 179 -8.93 -16.70 2.84
C VAL A 179 -8.29 -18.05 2.49
N ARG A 180 -8.83 -19.17 3.02
CA ARG A 180 -8.37 -20.51 2.65
C ARG A 180 -8.60 -20.78 1.16
N GLY A 181 -9.72 -20.33 0.60
CA GLY A 181 -10.02 -20.42 -0.83
C GLY A 181 -9.04 -19.66 -1.73
N ALA A 182 -8.34 -18.65 -1.20
CA ALA A 182 -7.26 -17.95 -1.88
C ALA A 182 -5.90 -18.68 -1.83
N GLY A 183 -5.86 -19.92 -1.31
CA GLY A 183 -4.69 -20.78 -1.31
C GLY A 183 -3.87 -20.78 -0.02
N TYR A 184 -4.41 -20.27 1.09
CA TYR A 184 -3.78 -20.41 2.41
C TYR A 184 -4.26 -21.69 3.11
N ALA A 185 -3.31 -22.46 3.71
CA ALA A 185 -3.67 -23.64 4.50
C ALA A 185 -4.37 -23.26 5.80
N GLU A 186 -3.90 -22.17 6.42
CA GLU A 186 -4.41 -21.68 7.69
C GLU A 186 -4.85 -20.21 7.56
N ALA A 187 -5.93 -19.86 8.25
CA ALA A 187 -6.44 -18.50 8.31
C ALA A 187 -6.84 -18.15 9.74
N SER A 188 -6.53 -16.92 10.14
CA SER A 188 -6.95 -16.37 11.44
C SER A 188 -7.42 -14.93 11.28
N ILE A 189 -8.25 -14.46 12.23
CA ILE A 189 -8.63 -13.05 12.31
C ILE A 189 -7.92 -12.45 13.52
N ASP A 190 -7.27 -11.32 13.30
CA ASP A 190 -6.59 -10.58 14.36
C ASP A 190 -7.63 -9.97 15.32
N PRO A 191 -7.59 -10.28 16.61
CA PRO A 191 -8.57 -9.77 17.58
C PRO A 191 -8.47 -8.25 17.78
N ASP A 192 -7.30 -7.66 17.56
CA ASP A 192 -7.08 -6.22 17.70
C ASP A 192 -7.52 -5.43 16.45
N GLY A 193 -7.79 -6.15 15.35
CA GLY A 193 -8.13 -5.57 14.06
C GLY A 193 -6.97 -4.83 13.38
N TYR A 194 -7.31 -4.06 12.35
CA TYR A 194 -6.33 -3.31 11.57
C TYR A 194 -5.81 -2.09 12.34
N ARG A 195 -4.49 -1.94 12.32
CA ARG A 195 -3.79 -0.75 12.82
C ARG A 195 -2.73 -0.28 11.80
N ARG A 196 -2.75 1.02 11.49
CA ARG A 196 -1.75 1.63 10.62
C ARG A 196 -0.34 1.49 11.24
N GLY A 197 0.65 1.22 10.40
CA GLY A 197 2.07 1.18 10.82
C GLY A 197 2.52 -0.13 11.47
N ARG A 198 1.65 -1.12 11.67
CA ARG A 198 1.95 -2.39 12.35
C ARG A 198 3.15 -3.14 11.77
N LEU A 199 3.40 -3.06 10.48
CA LEU A 199 4.57 -3.68 9.84
C LEU A 199 5.90 -3.12 10.41
N ASN A 200 5.90 -1.84 10.76
CA ASN A 200 7.08 -1.13 11.27
C ASN A 200 7.33 -1.38 12.77
N ASP A 201 6.42 -2.03 13.49
CA ASP A 201 6.64 -2.39 14.90
C ASP A 201 7.87 -3.29 15.06
N ALA A 202 8.10 -4.18 14.08
CA ALA A 202 9.29 -5.03 14.06
C ALA A 202 10.62 -4.25 14.00
N LEU A 203 10.61 -3.04 13.43
CA LEU A 203 11.79 -2.18 13.34
C LEU A 203 12.10 -1.48 14.68
N ARG A 204 11.07 -1.16 15.46
CA ARG A 204 11.24 -0.47 16.77
C ARG A 204 11.85 -1.37 17.83
N VAL A 205 11.67 -2.69 17.72
CA VAL A 205 12.24 -3.65 18.69
C VAL A 205 13.76 -3.74 18.55
N VAL A 206 14.31 -3.53 17.34
CA VAL A 206 15.75 -3.62 17.08
C VAL A 206 16.51 -2.40 17.64
N GLU A 207 15.88 -1.22 17.72
CA GLU A 207 16.50 0.00 18.26
C GLU A 207 16.63 -0.01 19.79
N VAL A 208 15.85 -0.84 20.49
CA VAL A 208 15.85 -0.92 21.98
C VAL A 208 16.89 -1.91 22.49
N THR A 209 17.45 -2.78 21.63
CA THR A 209 18.39 -3.84 22.00
C THR A 209 19.84 -3.58 21.55
N ALA A 210 20.13 -2.41 21.00
CA ALA A 210 21.44 -1.94 20.58
C ALA A 210 21.94 -0.80 21.50
#